data_57ab3ccf8222abe02ee4cd2cc50d0f3c
#
_entry.id   57ab3ccf8222abe02ee4cd2cc50d0f3c
#
_cell.length_a   1.000
_cell.length_b   1.000
_cell.length_c   1.000
_cell.angle_alpha   90.00
_cell.angle_beta   90.00
_cell.angle_gamma   90.00
#
_symmetry.space_group_name_H-M   'P 1'
#
loop_
_entity.id
_entity.type
_entity.pdbx_description
1 polymer ?
#
loop_
_entity_poly.entity_id
_entity_poly.type
_entity_poly.pdbx_seq_one_letter_code
_entity_poly.pdbx_strand_id
1 'polypeptide(L)'
;MDRSIRTVEDVLRLLDGLFTPEADRWTAGAASWWDGFYADRSKPVPFFAAKPDESLVSYLDRGLVVPGRALDLGCGPGRNAVHLASAGFEVDAVDLSPRALAWAEERAREAGADMRFHLGDAFALAEDELRGPYDLVCDSGCFHHLPPHRRVSYLALVERVLAPGGHLALTCFAAGPGGVGCELPDAELYRPSGSSSYSGSPVPPGLHGGLAYTPQSLRRIFSGLTEVESRRMRGEPPESPRFGEPFLWTALFRRAA
;
A
#
# COMPACT_ATOMS: atom_id res chain seq x y z
N MET A 1 -14.41 34.82 7.81
CA MET A 1 -13.06 34.29 8.11
C MET A 1 -13.27 32.91 8.66
N ASP A 2 -12.97 31.89 7.86
CA ASP A 2 -13.13 30.49 8.28
C ASP A 2 -11.92 30.06 9.13
N ARG A 3 -12.16 29.44 10.28
CA ARG A 3 -11.17 28.91 11.21
C ARG A 3 -11.58 27.48 11.57
N SER A 4 -11.43 26.58 10.59
CA SER A 4 -11.98 25.21 10.63
C SER A 4 -11.03 24.17 11.23
N ILE A 5 -9.74 24.49 11.40
CA ILE A 5 -8.75 23.54 11.95
C ILE A 5 -9.00 23.33 13.43
N ARG A 6 -9.32 22.07 13.81
CA ARG A 6 -9.64 21.64 15.17
C ARG A 6 -8.99 20.30 15.55
N THR A 7 -8.67 19.48 14.54
CA THR A 7 -8.16 18.11 14.69
C THR A 7 -6.90 17.91 13.87
N VAL A 8 -6.18 16.83 14.13
CA VAL A 8 -5.05 16.41 13.28
C VAL A 8 -5.52 16.13 11.85
N GLU A 9 -6.71 15.55 11.69
CA GLU A 9 -7.29 15.26 10.38
C GLU A 9 -7.56 16.55 9.58
N ASP A 10 -7.99 17.64 10.24
CA ASP A 10 -8.15 18.93 9.55
C ASP A 10 -6.82 19.46 9.01
N VAL A 11 -5.74 19.27 9.76
CA VAL A 11 -4.38 19.63 9.28
C VAL A 11 -3.94 18.74 8.12
N LEU A 12 -4.19 17.44 8.20
CA LEU A 12 -3.85 16.51 7.12
C LEU A 12 -4.60 16.86 5.83
N ARG A 13 -5.89 17.16 5.91
CA ARG A 13 -6.70 17.63 4.77
C ARG A 13 -6.22 18.95 4.19
N LEU A 14 -5.73 19.85 5.03
CA LEU A 14 -5.11 21.09 4.54
C LEU A 14 -3.85 20.77 3.72
N LEU A 15 -3.02 19.83 4.20
CA LEU A 15 -1.81 19.41 3.52
C LEU A 15 -2.12 18.64 2.22
N ASP A 16 -3.23 17.89 2.14
CA ASP A 16 -3.69 17.27 0.90
C ASP A 16 -3.85 18.30 -0.21
N GLY A 17 -4.39 19.48 0.12
CA GLY A 17 -4.59 20.57 -0.83
C GLY A 17 -3.31 21.19 -1.42
N LEU A 18 -2.13 20.81 -0.93
CA LEU A 18 -0.84 21.21 -1.51
C LEU A 18 -0.43 20.36 -2.71
N PHE A 19 -1.11 19.23 -2.94
CA PHE A 19 -0.86 18.35 -4.06
C PHE A 19 -1.89 18.57 -5.17
N THR A 20 -1.45 18.52 -6.42
CA THR A 20 -2.36 18.70 -7.55
C THR A 20 -3.25 17.46 -7.74
N PRO A 21 -4.47 17.60 -8.28
CA PRO A 21 -5.35 16.46 -8.56
C PRO A 21 -4.70 15.37 -9.42
N GLU A 22 -3.79 15.75 -10.33
CA GLU A 22 -3.08 14.81 -11.20
C GLU A 22 -2.07 13.94 -10.42
N ALA A 23 -1.55 14.46 -9.31
CA ALA A 23 -0.65 13.75 -8.39
C ALA A 23 -1.42 13.02 -7.28
N ASP A 24 -2.72 13.27 -7.16
CA ASP A 24 -3.54 12.74 -6.09
C ASP A 24 -3.88 11.27 -6.32
N ARG A 25 -3.18 10.40 -5.59
CA ARG A 25 -3.43 8.95 -5.53
C ARG A 25 -4.12 8.54 -4.24
N TRP A 26 -4.42 9.51 -3.37
CA TRP A 26 -4.84 9.18 -2.02
C TRP A 26 -6.00 10.03 -1.48
N THR A 27 -6.15 11.29 -1.89
CA THR A 27 -7.15 12.21 -1.34
C THR A 27 -8.49 12.14 -2.08
N ALA A 28 -9.24 13.23 -2.15
CA ALA A 28 -10.60 13.26 -2.71
C ALA A 28 -10.70 12.77 -4.17
N GLY A 29 -9.64 12.89 -4.96
CA GLY A 29 -9.57 12.43 -6.35
C GLY A 29 -9.15 10.96 -6.52
N ALA A 30 -8.55 10.38 -5.48
CA ALA A 30 -7.88 9.07 -5.57
C ALA A 30 -8.82 7.93 -5.98
N ALA A 31 -10.00 7.85 -5.39
CA ALA A 31 -10.98 6.79 -5.72
C ALA A 31 -11.35 6.81 -7.20
N SER A 32 -11.62 7.99 -7.77
CA SER A 32 -11.93 8.15 -9.19
C SER A 32 -10.73 7.82 -10.08
N TRP A 33 -9.53 8.23 -9.66
CA TRP A 33 -8.31 7.94 -10.41
C TRP A 33 -8.03 6.43 -10.47
N TRP A 34 -8.07 5.75 -9.33
CA TRP A 34 -7.85 4.29 -9.26
C TRP A 34 -8.93 3.52 -10.01
N ASP A 35 -10.19 3.94 -9.89
CA ASP A 35 -11.28 3.30 -10.63
C ASP A 35 -11.09 3.43 -12.15
N GLY A 36 -10.68 4.60 -12.64
CA GLY A 36 -10.28 4.80 -14.02
C GLY A 36 -9.05 4.00 -14.43
N PHE A 37 -8.08 3.81 -13.51
CA PHE A 37 -6.90 2.99 -13.76
C PHE A 37 -7.25 1.53 -14.00
N TYR A 38 -8.15 0.95 -13.21
CA TYR A 38 -8.60 -0.45 -13.33
C TYR A 38 -9.68 -0.67 -14.40
N ALA A 39 -10.13 0.37 -15.10
CA ALA A 39 -11.14 0.24 -16.15
C ALA A 39 -10.68 -0.61 -17.34
N ASP A 40 -9.40 -0.57 -17.67
CA ASP A 40 -8.80 -1.34 -18.76
C ASP A 40 -7.88 -2.43 -18.20
N ARG A 41 -8.40 -3.65 -18.16
CA ARG A 41 -7.71 -4.85 -17.67
C ARG A 41 -6.64 -5.37 -18.62
N SER A 42 -6.59 -4.86 -19.85
CA SER A 42 -5.61 -5.28 -20.88
C SER A 42 -4.27 -4.57 -20.79
N LYS A 43 -4.16 -3.55 -19.94
CA LYS A 43 -2.91 -2.81 -19.74
C LYS A 43 -1.79 -3.77 -19.32
N PRO A 44 -0.57 -3.61 -19.87
CA PRO A 44 0.58 -4.43 -19.52
C PRO A 44 1.16 -4.03 -18.16
N VAL A 45 0.34 -4.11 -17.13
CA VAL A 45 0.71 -3.79 -15.75
C VAL A 45 1.09 -5.08 -15.03
N PRO A 46 2.34 -5.24 -14.53
CA PRO A 46 2.80 -6.51 -13.99
C PRO A 46 1.94 -7.04 -12.83
N PHE A 47 1.46 -6.16 -11.95
CA PHE A 47 0.63 -6.55 -10.81
C PHE A 47 -0.85 -6.83 -11.17
N PHE A 48 -1.24 -6.72 -12.45
CA PHE A 48 -2.53 -7.20 -12.94
C PHE A 48 -2.58 -8.72 -13.06
N ALA A 49 -1.43 -9.38 -13.10
CA ALA A 49 -1.37 -10.84 -13.06
C ALA A 49 -1.94 -11.39 -11.74
N ALA A 50 -2.64 -12.53 -11.80
CA ALA A 50 -3.17 -13.21 -10.62
C ALA A 50 -2.06 -14.02 -9.91
N LYS A 51 -0.96 -13.36 -9.56
CA LYS A 51 0.23 -13.99 -8.97
C LYS A 51 0.53 -13.31 -7.63
N PRO A 52 0.60 -14.05 -6.52
CA PRO A 52 0.98 -13.47 -5.22
C PRO A 52 2.43 -12.99 -5.21
N ASP A 53 2.74 -12.05 -4.34
CA ASP A 53 4.11 -11.59 -4.10
C ASP A 53 5.01 -12.76 -3.70
N GLU A 54 6.17 -12.85 -4.33
CA GLU A 54 7.16 -13.90 -4.00
C GLU A 54 7.60 -13.83 -2.53
N SER A 55 7.64 -12.61 -1.97
CA SER A 55 7.98 -12.40 -0.57
C SER A 55 6.91 -12.93 0.36
N LEU A 56 5.63 -12.66 0.07
CA LEU A 56 4.51 -13.16 0.85
C LEU A 56 4.49 -14.69 0.85
N VAL A 57 4.63 -15.31 -0.32
CA VAL A 57 4.74 -16.77 -0.44
C VAL A 57 5.91 -17.29 0.38
N SER A 58 7.09 -16.64 0.28
CA SER A 58 8.27 -17.03 1.06
C SER A 58 8.05 -16.92 2.58
N TYR A 59 7.31 -15.90 3.06
CA TYR A 59 7.02 -15.77 4.49
C TYR A 59 6.14 -16.90 5.00
N LEU A 60 5.15 -17.32 4.21
CA LEU A 60 4.26 -18.44 4.52
C LEU A 60 5.01 -19.78 4.47
N ASP A 61 5.74 -20.05 3.39
CA ASP A 61 6.52 -21.30 3.20
C ASP A 61 7.54 -21.54 4.33
N ARG A 62 8.11 -20.45 4.87
CA ARG A 62 9.08 -20.48 5.98
C ARG A 62 8.44 -20.47 7.36
N GLY A 63 7.12 -20.39 7.45
CA GLY A 63 6.40 -20.33 8.73
C GLY A 63 6.67 -19.04 9.53
N LEU A 64 7.13 -17.97 8.89
CA LEU A 64 7.30 -16.64 9.53
C LEU A 64 5.95 -15.99 9.81
N VAL A 65 4.98 -16.25 8.95
CA VAL A 65 3.58 -15.85 9.10
C VAL A 65 2.74 -17.11 8.99
N VAL A 66 1.80 -17.28 9.90
CA VAL A 66 0.93 -18.45 9.95
C VAL A 66 -0.53 -18.04 9.76
N PRO A 67 -1.41 -18.93 9.25
CA PRO A 67 -2.81 -18.64 9.07
C PRO A 67 -3.48 -18.08 10.33
N GLY A 68 -4.30 -17.07 10.14
CA GLY A 68 -5.04 -16.31 11.12
C GLY A 68 -5.93 -15.30 10.42
N ARG A 69 -6.11 -14.12 10.98
CA ARG A 69 -6.83 -13.01 10.33
C ARG A 69 -5.87 -12.12 9.55
N ALA A 70 -6.19 -11.82 8.31
CA ALA A 70 -5.39 -10.96 7.46
C ALA A 70 -6.19 -9.76 6.91
N LEU A 71 -5.54 -8.60 6.82
CA LEU A 71 -6.01 -7.44 6.10
C LEU A 71 -5.12 -7.23 4.87
N ASP A 72 -5.70 -7.25 3.66
CA ASP A 72 -5.00 -6.84 2.43
C ASP A 72 -5.37 -5.38 2.12
N LEU A 73 -4.42 -4.48 2.36
CA LEU A 73 -4.61 -3.03 2.31
C LEU A 73 -4.27 -2.49 0.93
N GLY A 74 -5.29 -1.96 0.23
CA GLY A 74 -5.19 -1.60 -1.18
C GLY A 74 -5.05 -2.84 -2.05
N CYS A 75 -5.97 -3.79 -1.88
CA CYS A 75 -5.88 -5.14 -2.44
C CYS A 75 -5.87 -5.19 -3.98
N GLY A 76 -6.29 -4.10 -4.65
CA GLY A 76 -6.42 -4.07 -6.11
C GLY A 76 -7.25 -5.24 -6.63
N PRO A 77 -6.80 -5.94 -7.70
CA PRO A 77 -7.48 -7.13 -8.21
C PRO A 77 -7.32 -8.39 -7.34
N GLY A 78 -6.95 -8.27 -6.06
CA GLY A 78 -7.01 -9.33 -5.07
C GLY A 78 -5.95 -10.43 -5.16
N ARG A 79 -4.81 -10.22 -5.86
CA ARG A 79 -3.81 -11.28 -6.08
C ARG A 79 -3.21 -11.85 -4.79
N ASN A 80 -2.94 -11.01 -3.80
CA ASN A 80 -2.43 -11.42 -2.48
C ASN A 80 -3.57 -11.89 -1.57
N ALA A 81 -4.73 -11.19 -1.58
CA ALA A 81 -5.90 -11.57 -0.81
C ALA A 81 -6.38 -12.98 -1.13
N VAL A 82 -6.52 -13.33 -2.42
CA VAL A 82 -6.91 -14.68 -2.88
C VAL A 82 -5.90 -15.72 -2.44
N HIS A 83 -4.60 -15.42 -2.53
CA HIS A 83 -3.55 -16.34 -2.06
C HIS A 83 -3.61 -16.57 -0.56
N LEU A 84 -3.80 -15.52 0.25
CA LEU A 84 -3.93 -15.62 1.70
C LEU A 84 -5.17 -16.46 2.09
N ALA A 85 -6.32 -16.20 1.47
CA ALA A 85 -7.53 -16.99 1.71
C ALA A 85 -7.33 -18.45 1.34
N SER A 86 -6.69 -18.74 0.20
CA SER A 86 -6.34 -20.11 -0.22
C SER A 86 -5.33 -20.78 0.71
N ALA A 87 -4.51 -19.99 1.41
CA ALA A 87 -3.58 -20.47 2.44
C ALA A 87 -4.23 -20.64 3.83
N GLY A 88 -5.54 -20.40 3.96
CA GLY A 88 -6.30 -20.64 5.18
C GLY A 88 -6.44 -19.42 6.11
N PHE A 89 -6.16 -18.20 5.61
CA PHE A 89 -6.45 -16.98 6.36
C PHE A 89 -7.93 -16.59 6.24
N GLU A 90 -8.47 -16.00 7.30
CA GLU A 90 -9.68 -15.19 7.25
C GLU A 90 -9.30 -13.79 6.76
N VAL A 91 -9.71 -13.42 5.52
CA VAL A 91 -9.21 -12.23 4.84
C VAL A 91 -10.28 -11.14 4.77
N ASP A 92 -9.88 -9.93 5.19
CA ASP A 92 -10.52 -8.68 4.85
C ASP A 92 -9.68 -8.00 3.77
N ALA A 93 -10.28 -7.64 2.63
CA ALA A 93 -9.62 -6.96 1.50
C ALA A 93 -10.26 -5.59 1.27
N VAL A 94 -9.45 -4.53 1.27
CA VAL A 94 -9.95 -3.16 1.13
C VAL A 94 -9.33 -2.46 -0.06
N ASP A 95 -10.14 -1.74 -0.83
CA ASP A 95 -9.68 -0.89 -1.93
C ASP A 95 -10.61 0.31 -2.15
N LEU A 96 -10.09 1.39 -2.72
CA LEU A 96 -10.84 2.59 -3.11
C LEU A 96 -11.66 2.40 -4.38
N SER A 97 -11.26 1.46 -5.25
CA SER A 97 -11.85 1.26 -6.57
C SER A 97 -12.90 0.15 -6.57
N PRO A 98 -14.16 0.45 -6.88
CA PRO A 98 -15.18 -0.57 -7.08
C PRO A 98 -14.82 -1.54 -8.21
N ARG A 99 -14.11 -1.10 -9.27
CA ARG A 99 -13.67 -1.98 -10.37
C ARG A 99 -12.57 -2.94 -9.92
N ALA A 100 -11.65 -2.48 -9.08
CA ALA A 100 -10.63 -3.36 -8.50
C ALA A 100 -11.28 -4.45 -7.65
N LEU A 101 -12.21 -4.09 -6.76
CA LEU A 101 -12.92 -5.04 -5.92
C LEU A 101 -13.77 -6.01 -6.73
N ALA A 102 -14.52 -5.54 -7.75
CA ALA A 102 -15.27 -6.43 -8.64
C ALA A 102 -14.36 -7.47 -9.31
N TRP A 103 -13.16 -7.05 -9.72
CA TRP A 103 -12.17 -7.97 -10.28
C TRP A 103 -11.60 -8.93 -9.23
N ALA A 104 -11.37 -8.48 -8.01
CA ALA A 104 -10.94 -9.31 -6.89
C ALA A 104 -12.01 -10.36 -6.51
N GLU A 105 -13.29 -9.97 -6.51
CA GLU A 105 -14.42 -10.87 -6.30
C GLU A 105 -14.54 -11.96 -7.38
N GLU A 106 -14.32 -11.60 -8.66
CA GLU A 106 -14.26 -12.57 -9.76
C GLU A 106 -13.17 -13.62 -9.50
N ARG A 107 -11.96 -13.17 -9.16
CA ARG A 107 -10.82 -14.05 -8.86
C ARG A 107 -11.04 -14.91 -7.62
N ALA A 108 -11.63 -14.36 -6.57
CA ALA A 108 -11.97 -15.11 -5.37
C ALA A 108 -12.94 -16.25 -5.69
N ARG A 109 -13.98 -15.96 -6.48
CA ARG A 109 -14.96 -16.95 -6.93
C ARG A 109 -14.32 -18.05 -7.79
N GLU A 110 -13.44 -17.67 -8.73
CA GLU A 110 -12.71 -18.62 -9.58
C GLU A 110 -11.78 -19.54 -8.76
N ALA A 111 -11.18 -19.01 -7.71
CA ALA A 111 -10.31 -19.75 -6.81
C ALA A 111 -11.07 -20.55 -5.72
N GLY A 112 -12.39 -20.34 -5.57
CA GLY A 112 -13.17 -20.90 -4.47
C GLY A 112 -12.75 -20.33 -3.10
N ALA A 113 -12.21 -19.11 -3.08
CA ALA A 113 -11.73 -18.44 -1.86
C ALA A 113 -12.84 -17.57 -1.26
N ASP A 114 -13.10 -17.74 0.05
CA ASP A 114 -14.05 -16.91 0.79
C ASP A 114 -13.31 -15.80 1.53
N MET A 115 -13.77 -14.55 1.33
CA MET A 115 -13.20 -13.38 1.97
C MET A 115 -14.19 -12.21 1.99
N ARG A 116 -13.93 -11.21 2.82
CA ARG A 116 -14.75 -10.00 2.90
C ARG A 116 -14.09 -8.87 2.12
N PHE A 117 -14.91 -8.15 1.37
CA PHE A 117 -14.47 -6.99 0.59
C PHE A 117 -15.05 -5.71 1.17
N HIS A 118 -14.21 -4.69 1.30
CA HIS A 118 -14.56 -3.38 1.84
C HIS A 118 -14.21 -2.29 0.81
N LEU A 119 -15.24 -1.59 0.34
CA LEU A 119 -15.08 -0.45 -0.56
C LEU A 119 -14.91 0.83 0.25
N GLY A 120 -13.79 1.50 0.12
CA GLY A 120 -13.57 2.80 0.72
C GLY A 120 -12.14 3.09 1.11
N ASP A 121 -11.95 4.29 1.67
CA ASP A 121 -10.69 4.69 2.28
C ASP A 121 -10.49 3.95 3.61
N ALA A 122 -9.49 3.10 3.68
CA ALA A 122 -9.17 2.31 4.88
C ALA A 122 -8.93 3.18 6.13
N PHE A 123 -8.55 4.45 5.97
CA PHE A 123 -8.36 5.37 7.10
C PHE A 123 -9.67 5.98 7.59
N ALA A 124 -10.67 6.08 6.70
CA ALA A 124 -11.98 6.63 6.99
C ALA A 124 -13.03 5.55 7.30
N LEU A 125 -12.78 4.29 6.89
CA LEU A 125 -13.66 3.18 7.23
C LEU A 125 -13.75 3.07 8.76
N ALA A 126 -14.98 3.06 9.24
CA ALA A 126 -15.28 3.04 10.65
C ALA A 126 -14.54 1.88 11.34
N GLU A 127 -14.24 2.07 12.63
CA GLU A 127 -13.67 0.99 13.47
C GLU A 127 -14.53 -0.27 13.42
N ASP A 128 -15.79 -0.11 13.05
CA ASP A 128 -16.75 -1.18 12.90
C ASP A 128 -16.62 -2.00 11.64
N GLU A 129 -15.99 -1.49 10.58
CA GLU A 129 -15.86 -2.19 9.29
C GLU A 129 -14.52 -2.94 9.19
N LEU A 130 -13.41 -2.33 9.62
CA LEU A 130 -12.10 -3.00 9.69
C LEU A 130 -11.79 -3.37 11.14
N ARG A 131 -12.50 -4.39 11.64
CA ARG A 131 -12.37 -4.87 13.02
C ARG A 131 -11.14 -5.75 13.18
N GLY A 132 -10.01 -5.14 13.55
CA GLY A 132 -8.87 -5.91 14.05
C GLY A 132 -9.24 -6.76 15.29
N PRO A 133 -8.30 -7.42 15.94
CA PRO A 133 -6.90 -7.44 15.52
C PRO A 133 -6.66 -8.39 14.34
N TYR A 134 -5.68 -8.04 13.48
CA TYR A 134 -5.20 -8.88 12.40
C TYR A 134 -3.82 -9.45 12.75
N ASP A 135 -3.61 -10.73 12.46
CA ASP A 135 -2.32 -11.39 12.61
C ASP A 135 -1.35 -10.98 11.49
N LEU A 136 -1.90 -10.58 10.34
CA LEU A 136 -1.18 -10.06 9.19
C LEU A 136 -1.88 -8.84 8.61
N VAL A 137 -1.13 -7.76 8.39
CA VAL A 137 -1.50 -6.69 7.46
C VAL A 137 -0.58 -6.81 6.26
N CYS A 138 -1.15 -7.01 5.07
CA CYS A 138 -0.44 -7.06 3.80
C CYS A 138 -0.67 -5.74 3.07
N ASP A 139 0.40 -5.08 2.66
CA ASP A 139 0.38 -3.90 1.79
C ASP A 139 1.34 -4.14 0.63
N SER A 140 0.81 -4.35 -0.55
CA SER A 140 1.61 -4.50 -1.76
C SER A 140 1.36 -3.38 -2.74
N GLY A 141 1.91 -2.22 -2.43
CA GLY A 141 1.89 -1.08 -3.34
C GLY A 141 1.00 0.09 -2.94
N CYS A 142 0.28 0.01 -1.81
CA CYS A 142 -0.54 1.12 -1.32
C CYS A 142 0.33 2.22 -0.66
N PHE A 143 1.21 1.84 0.25
CA PHE A 143 2.01 2.74 1.06
C PHE A 143 2.84 3.75 0.26
N HIS A 144 3.44 3.34 -0.85
CA HIS A 144 4.29 4.22 -1.62
C HIS A 144 3.53 5.28 -2.44
N HIS A 145 2.21 5.17 -2.53
CA HIS A 145 1.36 6.20 -3.14
C HIS A 145 0.93 7.29 -2.15
N LEU A 146 1.13 7.07 -0.83
CA LEU A 146 0.77 8.04 0.19
C LEU A 146 1.67 9.27 0.16
N PRO A 147 1.11 10.49 0.19
CA PRO A 147 1.90 11.67 0.48
C PRO A 147 2.48 11.58 1.92
N PRO A 148 3.62 12.21 2.21
CA PRO A 148 4.33 12.00 3.47
C PRO A 148 3.50 12.24 4.72
N HIS A 149 2.63 13.25 4.74
CA HIS A 149 1.76 13.55 5.89
C HIS A 149 0.72 12.45 6.15
N ARG A 150 0.26 11.74 5.13
CA ARG A 150 -0.71 10.64 5.27
C ARG A 150 -0.10 9.37 5.85
N ARG A 151 1.23 9.27 5.96
CA ARG A 151 1.88 8.19 6.74
C ARG A 151 1.45 8.19 8.20
N VAL A 152 1.08 9.36 8.75
CA VAL A 152 0.53 9.45 10.12
C VAL A 152 -0.76 8.64 10.24
N SER A 153 -1.68 8.78 9.28
CA SER A 153 -2.92 8.01 9.23
C SER A 153 -2.65 6.51 9.02
N TYR A 154 -1.68 6.19 8.16
CA TYR A 154 -1.27 4.80 7.90
C TYR A 154 -0.72 4.12 9.16
N LEU A 155 0.19 4.77 9.86
CA LEU A 155 0.78 4.24 11.09
C LEU A 155 -0.27 4.08 12.20
N ALA A 156 -1.19 5.04 12.33
CA ALA A 156 -2.30 4.95 13.29
C ALA A 156 -3.24 3.79 12.95
N LEU A 157 -3.53 3.54 11.65
CA LEU A 157 -4.29 2.37 11.23
C LEU A 157 -3.58 1.08 11.61
N VAL A 158 -2.30 0.92 11.23
CA VAL A 158 -1.51 -0.28 11.53
C VAL A 158 -1.45 -0.53 13.05
N GLU A 159 -1.20 0.51 13.85
CA GLU A 159 -1.19 0.39 15.32
C GLU A 159 -2.53 -0.09 15.88
N ARG A 160 -3.62 0.41 15.33
CA ARG A 160 -4.99 0.05 15.77
C ARG A 160 -5.35 -1.38 15.42
N VAL A 161 -5.06 -1.83 14.19
CA VAL A 161 -5.60 -3.07 13.66
C VAL A 161 -4.65 -4.27 13.77
N LEU A 162 -3.34 -4.07 13.90
CA LEU A 162 -2.37 -5.15 13.98
C LEU A 162 -2.37 -5.79 15.37
N ALA A 163 -2.49 -7.10 15.45
CA ALA A 163 -2.44 -7.85 16.71
C ALA A 163 -1.07 -7.70 17.41
N PRO A 164 -1.00 -7.78 18.75
CA PRO A 164 0.26 -8.06 19.43
C PRO A 164 0.90 -9.33 18.86
N GLY A 165 2.18 -9.28 18.50
CA GLY A 165 2.88 -10.37 17.81
C GLY A 165 2.56 -10.50 16.30
N GLY A 166 1.59 -9.74 15.79
CA GLY A 166 1.20 -9.74 14.38
C GLY A 166 2.26 -9.10 13.46
N HIS A 167 2.10 -9.30 12.16
CA HIS A 167 3.07 -8.89 11.15
C HIS A 167 2.49 -7.89 10.15
N LEU A 168 3.31 -6.92 9.75
CA LEU A 168 3.09 -6.08 8.58
C LEU A 168 4.03 -6.56 7.47
N ALA A 169 3.45 -7.11 6.39
CA ALA A 169 4.16 -7.42 5.15
C ALA A 169 3.99 -6.27 4.17
N LEU A 170 5.07 -5.55 3.89
CA LEU A 170 5.09 -4.35 3.08
C LEU A 170 5.88 -4.58 1.80
N THR A 171 5.30 -4.20 0.66
CA THR A 171 5.98 -4.09 -0.63
C THR A 171 5.84 -2.66 -1.16
N CYS A 172 6.96 -1.98 -1.42
CA CYS A 172 6.96 -0.59 -1.86
C CYS A 172 8.09 -0.29 -2.85
N PHE A 173 8.05 0.87 -3.51
CA PHE A 173 9.12 1.31 -4.40
C PHE A 173 10.45 1.45 -3.67
N ALA A 174 11.49 0.97 -4.32
CA ALA A 174 12.84 0.97 -3.78
C ALA A 174 13.64 2.15 -4.33
N ALA A 175 14.24 2.93 -3.45
CA ALA A 175 15.21 3.97 -3.81
C ALA A 175 16.56 3.39 -4.25
N GLY A 176 17.31 4.18 -5.01
CA GLY A 176 18.65 3.85 -5.48
C GLY A 176 18.67 3.09 -6.81
N PRO A 177 19.84 2.58 -7.22
CA PRO A 177 20.03 1.96 -8.53
C PRO A 177 19.01 0.86 -8.84
N GLY A 178 18.38 0.94 -10.02
CA GLY A 178 17.34 0.00 -10.44
C GLY A 178 16.00 0.15 -9.72
N GLY A 179 15.84 1.16 -8.86
CA GLY A 179 14.57 1.53 -8.25
C GLY A 179 13.73 2.43 -9.15
N VAL A 180 12.50 2.66 -8.73
CA VAL A 180 11.54 3.58 -9.37
C VAL A 180 10.86 4.44 -8.29
N GLY A 181 10.19 5.50 -8.72
CA GLY A 181 9.50 6.41 -7.82
C GLY A 181 10.34 7.65 -7.47
N CYS A 182 9.75 8.52 -6.66
CA CYS A 182 10.37 9.77 -6.25
C CYS A 182 11.30 9.57 -5.05
N GLU A 183 12.53 10.04 -5.18
CA GLU A 183 13.55 9.99 -4.11
C GLU A 183 13.74 11.36 -3.41
N LEU A 184 12.91 12.35 -3.72
CA LEU A 184 13.00 13.66 -3.05
C LEU A 184 12.72 13.51 -1.55
N PRO A 185 13.46 14.24 -0.70
CA PRO A 185 13.13 14.33 0.72
C PRO A 185 11.71 14.87 0.94
N ASP A 186 11.04 14.40 1.99
CA ASP A 186 9.66 14.81 2.32
C ASP A 186 9.47 16.34 2.28
N ALA A 187 10.39 17.10 2.85
CA ALA A 187 10.31 18.56 2.88
C ALA A 187 10.34 19.22 1.49
N GLU A 188 10.97 18.59 0.50
CA GLU A 188 11.04 19.11 -0.87
C GLU A 188 9.71 18.96 -1.60
N LEU A 189 8.91 17.94 -1.24
CA LEU A 189 7.60 17.66 -1.83
C LEU A 189 6.57 18.75 -1.48
N TYR A 190 6.78 19.51 -0.40
CA TYR A 190 5.88 20.58 0.06
C TYR A 190 6.33 21.96 -0.36
N ARG A 191 7.42 22.09 -1.11
CA ARG A 191 7.88 23.40 -1.58
C ARG A 191 7.02 23.90 -2.75
N PRO A 192 6.61 25.19 -2.74
CA PRO A 192 5.90 25.78 -3.87
C PRO A 192 6.72 25.65 -5.16
N SER A 193 6.06 25.37 -6.26
CA SER A 193 6.64 25.13 -7.60
C SER A 193 7.45 26.31 -8.21
N GLY A 194 7.82 27.32 -7.45
CA GLY A 194 8.65 28.45 -7.89
C GLY A 194 10.00 28.57 -7.17
N SER A 195 10.27 27.74 -6.16
CA SER A 195 11.49 27.81 -5.34
C SER A 195 12.51 26.71 -5.65
N SER A 196 12.20 25.79 -6.55
CA SER A 196 13.11 24.72 -6.95
C SER A 196 14.02 25.15 -8.08
N SER A 197 15.32 24.91 -7.96
CA SER A 197 16.32 25.02 -9.03
C SER A 197 16.13 23.97 -10.15
N TYR A 198 15.07 23.18 -10.11
CA TYR A 198 14.67 22.27 -11.19
C TYR A 198 13.81 23.01 -12.21
N SER A 199 14.44 23.43 -13.29
CA SER A 199 13.80 24.11 -14.41
C SER A 199 12.87 23.16 -15.17
N GLY A 200 11.57 23.44 -15.21
CA GLY A 200 10.74 23.05 -16.34
C GLY A 200 9.47 22.25 -16.12
N SER A 201 9.04 21.93 -14.90
CA SER A 201 7.71 21.30 -14.71
C SER A 201 6.96 21.88 -13.52
N PRO A 202 5.67 22.24 -13.67
CA PRO A 202 4.85 22.80 -12.61
C PRO A 202 4.41 21.77 -11.54
N VAL A 203 4.75 20.49 -11.71
CA VAL A 203 4.52 19.41 -10.73
C VAL A 203 5.86 18.78 -10.45
N PRO A 204 6.25 18.53 -9.18
CA PRO A 204 7.40 17.68 -8.90
C PRO A 204 7.21 16.36 -9.66
N PRO A 205 8.10 16.00 -10.59
CA PRO A 205 7.89 14.81 -11.45
C PRO A 205 7.80 13.50 -10.68
N GLY A 206 7.96 13.55 -9.36
CA GLY A 206 8.14 12.42 -8.52
C GLY A 206 6.90 11.78 -7.90
N LEU A 207 5.76 12.48 -7.81
CA LEU A 207 4.56 11.88 -7.22
C LEU A 207 3.73 11.07 -8.22
N HIS A 208 3.95 11.22 -9.51
CA HIS A 208 3.18 10.51 -10.54
C HIS A 208 3.30 8.98 -10.47
N GLY A 209 4.40 8.47 -9.89
CA GLY A 209 4.63 7.03 -9.73
C GLY A 209 4.58 6.54 -8.28
N GLY A 210 4.57 7.44 -7.30
CA GLY A 210 4.73 7.12 -5.88
C GLY A 210 6.13 7.43 -5.34
N LEU A 211 6.31 7.25 -4.03
CA LEU A 211 7.54 7.57 -3.30
C LEU A 211 8.45 6.34 -3.18
N ALA A 212 9.73 6.54 -3.37
CA ALA A 212 10.74 5.51 -3.20
C ALA A 212 11.34 5.54 -1.79
N TYR A 213 11.64 4.37 -1.26
CA TYR A 213 12.13 4.20 0.11
C TYR A 213 13.47 3.48 0.15
N THR A 214 14.29 3.83 1.15
CA THR A 214 15.47 3.05 1.53
C THR A 214 15.12 2.14 2.72
N PRO A 215 15.89 1.06 2.97
CA PRO A 215 15.71 0.26 4.19
C PRO A 215 15.79 1.11 5.47
N GLN A 216 16.68 2.09 5.48
CA GLN A 216 16.86 2.99 6.62
C GLN A 216 15.63 3.87 6.85
N SER A 217 15.03 4.41 5.77
CA SER A 217 13.79 5.21 5.90
C SER A 217 12.62 4.35 6.39
N LEU A 218 12.49 3.12 5.90
CA LEU A 218 11.46 2.19 6.36
C LEU A 218 11.63 1.85 7.85
N ARG A 219 12.84 1.51 8.32
CA ARG A 219 13.13 1.29 9.74
C ARG A 219 12.77 2.49 10.62
N ARG A 220 13.01 3.70 10.11
CA ARG A 220 12.69 4.93 10.84
C ARG A 220 11.18 5.15 10.91
N ILE A 221 10.47 4.96 9.80
CA ILE A 221 9.01 5.12 9.72
C ILE A 221 8.32 4.09 10.62
N PHE A 222 8.72 2.83 10.53
CA PHE A 222 8.14 1.72 11.28
C PHE A 222 8.90 1.40 12.57
N SER A 223 9.51 2.42 13.22
CA SER A 223 10.31 2.24 14.44
C SER A 223 9.54 1.67 15.64
N GLY A 224 8.21 1.70 15.62
CA GLY A 224 7.35 1.01 16.60
C GLY A 224 7.20 -0.50 16.38
N LEU A 225 7.74 -1.03 15.27
CA LEU A 225 7.73 -2.44 14.92
C LEU A 225 9.16 -2.98 14.85
N THR A 226 9.33 -4.28 15.06
CA THR A 226 10.61 -4.96 14.88
C THR A 226 10.75 -5.45 13.45
N GLU A 227 11.81 -5.07 12.74
CA GLU A 227 12.13 -5.62 11.41
C GLU A 227 12.51 -7.09 11.55
N VAL A 228 11.81 -7.97 10.85
CA VAL A 228 12.10 -9.41 10.75
C VAL A 228 12.96 -9.67 9.51
N GLU A 229 12.59 -9.06 8.40
CA GLU A 229 13.30 -9.17 7.12
C GLU A 229 13.09 -7.90 6.29
N SER A 230 14.13 -7.46 5.57
CA SER A 230 14.00 -6.40 4.57
C SER A 230 15.00 -6.67 3.44
N ARG A 231 14.53 -6.70 2.21
CA ARG A 231 15.35 -6.94 1.01
C ARG A 231 14.70 -6.39 -0.25
N ARG A 232 15.47 -6.32 -1.32
CA ARG A 232 14.91 -6.18 -2.66
C ARG A 232 14.00 -7.37 -2.98
N MET A 233 12.88 -7.12 -3.62
CA MET A 233 12.04 -8.17 -4.18
C MET A 233 12.83 -8.94 -5.22
N ARG A 234 12.70 -10.26 -5.26
CA ARG A 234 13.34 -11.09 -6.28
C ARG A 234 12.56 -10.91 -7.59
N GLY A 235 13.31 -10.74 -8.69
CA GLY A 235 12.71 -10.77 -10.02
C GLY A 235 12.19 -12.17 -10.34
N GLU A 236 10.96 -12.26 -10.75
CA GLU A 236 10.32 -13.51 -11.15
C GLU A 236 10.11 -13.51 -12.68
N PRO A 237 10.46 -14.59 -13.38
CA PRO A 237 10.25 -14.66 -14.82
C PRO A 237 8.74 -14.73 -15.15
N PRO A 238 8.33 -14.40 -16.38
CA PRO A 238 6.91 -14.34 -16.76
C PRO A 238 6.12 -15.63 -16.52
N GLU A 239 6.77 -16.79 -16.61
CA GLU A 239 6.18 -18.12 -16.37
C GLU A 239 6.08 -18.49 -14.88
N SER A 240 6.72 -17.74 -13.97
CA SER A 240 6.64 -18.01 -12.54
C SER A 240 5.19 -17.89 -12.05
N PRO A 241 4.77 -18.75 -11.10
CA PRO A 241 3.48 -18.61 -10.43
C PRO A 241 3.46 -17.45 -9.41
N ARG A 242 4.58 -16.76 -9.22
CA ARG A 242 4.75 -15.65 -8.27
C ARG A 242 4.99 -14.35 -9.00
N PHE A 243 4.60 -13.24 -8.36
CA PHE A 243 4.95 -11.90 -8.78
C PHE A 243 6.24 -11.46 -8.08
N GLY A 244 7.16 -10.88 -8.84
CA GLY A 244 8.38 -10.31 -8.29
C GLY A 244 9.06 -9.35 -9.25
N GLU A 245 9.34 -8.14 -8.73
CA GLU A 245 9.97 -7.06 -9.48
C GLU A 245 11.12 -6.45 -8.67
N PRO A 246 12.36 -6.46 -9.19
CA PRO A 246 13.54 -6.03 -8.42
C PRO A 246 13.60 -4.53 -8.13
N PHE A 247 12.72 -3.72 -8.72
CA PHE A 247 12.57 -2.31 -8.38
C PHE A 247 11.74 -2.07 -7.11
N LEU A 248 11.28 -3.13 -6.44
CA LEU A 248 10.54 -3.07 -5.19
C LEU A 248 11.40 -3.48 -3.98
N TRP A 249 11.11 -2.89 -2.83
CA TRP A 249 11.47 -3.41 -1.52
C TRP A 249 10.37 -4.30 -0.99
N THR A 250 10.76 -5.38 -0.32
CA THR A 250 9.88 -6.16 0.54
C THR A 250 10.40 -6.09 1.97
N ALA A 251 9.51 -5.88 2.92
CA ALA A 251 9.84 -5.85 4.33
C ALA A 251 8.77 -6.58 5.14
N LEU A 252 9.20 -7.35 6.11
CA LEU A 252 8.36 -7.96 7.13
C LEU A 252 8.69 -7.33 8.47
N PHE A 253 7.72 -6.67 9.07
CA PHE A 253 7.81 -6.11 10.40
C PHE A 253 6.90 -6.86 11.36
N ARG A 254 7.24 -6.90 12.65
CA ARG A 254 6.48 -7.55 13.70
C ARG A 254 6.14 -6.57 14.82
N ARG A 255 4.91 -6.54 15.27
CA ARG A 255 4.50 -5.85 16.49
C ARG A 255 5.00 -6.63 17.71
N ALA A 256 5.46 -5.93 18.73
CA ALA A 256 5.77 -6.56 20.03
C ALA A 256 4.53 -7.29 20.59
N ALA A 257 4.78 -8.41 21.29
CA ALA A 257 3.73 -9.20 21.92
C ALA A 257 3.13 -8.50 23.14
#